data_8bc17721987cb2477bf3c4383fd9f3cb
#
_entry.id   8bc17721987cb2477bf3c4383fd9f3cb
#
_cell.length_a   1.000
_cell.length_b   1.000
_cell.length_c   1.000
_cell.angle_alpha   90.00
_cell.angle_beta   90.00
_cell.angle_gamma   90.00
#
_symmetry.space_group_name_H-M   'P 1'
#
loop_
_entity.id
_entity.type
_entity.pdbx_description
1 polymer ?
#
loop_
_entity_poly.entity_id
_entity_poly.type
_entity_poly.pdbx_seq_one_letter_code
_entity_poly.pdbx_strand_id
1 'polypeptide(L)'
;MTTNGIVIGAGYTGARLAAQLGAYGPVIAVTGSDASATRLAMTGLDARAWNLDSEQPAPFAAAEIGGVTLWYLAPPPDAGDDDPRLRNCLDRLPAVPRRIVYASTTGVYGDAAGGTVTEDTPIAPGNERSQRRAAAEALVQQYAARSGAEWVVLRVPGIYGPGRLPLERIRRGGPVIAEAEAGPGNRIHVDDLVRCCLAAGTTLRVANRVFNVGDGEHASTSEYFRKVAQAAGLPPPPQLTRAEAQQRLSEGMWSFLADSRRVDTTRMRSELGVLPRWQDLDEGIRASLGAD
;
A
#
# COMPACT_ATOMS: atom_id res chain seq x y z
N MET A 1 -14.66 2.46 -26.55
CA MET A 1 -14.54 3.37 -25.39
C MET A 1 -13.08 3.37 -24.96
N THR A 2 -12.48 4.52 -24.75
CA THR A 2 -11.10 4.60 -24.25
C THR A 2 -11.05 4.21 -22.78
N THR A 3 -10.15 3.33 -22.41
CA THR A 3 -9.89 2.91 -21.03
C THR A 3 -9.39 4.11 -20.21
N ASN A 4 -9.96 4.37 -19.04
CA ASN A 4 -9.52 5.47 -18.17
C ASN A 4 -8.28 5.10 -17.35
N GLY A 5 -8.04 3.81 -17.16
CA GLY A 5 -6.87 3.33 -16.42
C GLY A 5 -6.83 1.83 -16.22
N ILE A 6 -5.69 1.35 -15.78
CA ILE A 6 -5.44 -0.07 -15.49
C ILE A 6 -4.93 -0.18 -14.05
N VAL A 7 -5.55 -1.07 -13.27
CA VAL A 7 -5.15 -1.37 -11.89
C VAL A 7 -4.56 -2.77 -11.82
N ILE A 8 -3.25 -2.89 -11.65
CA ILE A 8 -2.55 -4.17 -11.46
C ILE A 8 -2.41 -4.46 -9.97
N GLY A 9 -2.87 -5.63 -9.54
CA GLY A 9 -3.00 -5.98 -8.13
C GLY A 9 -4.35 -5.53 -7.57
N ALA A 10 -5.44 -5.87 -8.26
CA ALA A 10 -6.81 -5.57 -7.85
C ALA A 10 -7.28 -6.48 -6.69
N GLY A 11 -6.50 -6.49 -5.60
CA GLY A 11 -6.82 -7.07 -4.30
C GLY A 11 -7.58 -6.08 -3.41
N TYR A 12 -7.30 -6.10 -2.10
CA TYR A 12 -8.02 -5.31 -1.08
C TYR A 12 -8.13 -3.81 -1.41
N THR A 13 -7.02 -3.14 -1.72
CA THR A 13 -7.00 -1.71 -2.09
C THR A 13 -7.33 -1.53 -3.57
N GLY A 14 -6.75 -2.34 -4.45
CA GLY A 14 -6.89 -2.18 -5.90
C GLY A 14 -8.31 -2.39 -6.42
N ALA A 15 -9.08 -3.31 -5.83
CA ALA A 15 -10.49 -3.50 -6.20
C ALA A 15 -11.35 -2.27 -5.84
N ARG A 16 -11.12 -1.66 -4.66
CA ARG A 16 -11.78 -0.41 -4.25
C ARG A 16 -11.41 0.76 -5.16
N LEU A 17 -10.13 0.83 -5.53
CA LEU A 17 -9.67 1.84 -6.48
C LEU A 17 -10.31 1.65 -7.86
N ALA A 18 -10.34 0.43 -8.38
CA ALA A 18 -10.95 0.12 -9.67
C ALA A 18 -12.46 0.44 -9.67
N ALA A 19 -13.17 0.13 -8.59
CA ALA A 19 -14.58 0.47 -8.44
C ALA A 19 -14.84 2.00 -8.45
N GLN A 20 -14.01 2.77 -7.75
CA GLN A 20 -14.13 4.23 -7.76
C GLN A 20 -13.75 4.84 -9.11
N LEU A 21 -12.71 4.35 -9.77
CA LEU A 21 -12.34 4.76 -11.13
C LEU A 21 -13.45 4.44 -12.13
N GLY A 22 -14.10 3.28 -11.98
CA GLY A 22 -15.20 2.81 -12.83
C GLY A 22 -16.40 3.76 -12.87
N ALA A 23 -16.59 4.57 -11.82
CA ALA A 23 -17.62 5.62 -11.81
C ALA A 23 -17.34 6.76 -12.82
N TYR A 24 -16.11 6.90 -13.28
CA TYR A 24 -15.67 7.94 -14.22
C TYR A 24 -15.43 7.42 -15.65
N GLY A 25 -15.44 6.10 -15.86
CA GLY A 25 -15.29 5.47 -17.17
C GLY A 25 -14.66 4.07 -17.10
N PRO A 26 -14.39 3.44 -18.26
CA PRO A 26 -13.89 2.07 -18.33
C PRO A 26 -12.53 1.90 -17.64
N VAL A 27 -12.41 0.89 -16.79
CA VAL A 27 -11.19 0.53 -16.03
C VAL A 27 -10.95 -0.97 -16.16
N ILE A 28 -9.71 -1.37 -16.40
CA ILE A 28 -9.29 -2.76 -16.37
C ILE A 28 -8.68 -3.06 -15.00
N ALA A 29 -9.25 -4.05 -14.31
CA ALA A 29 -8.77 -4.52 -13.01
C ALA A 29 -8.03 -5.86 -13.18
N VAL A 30 -6.73 -5.90 -12.87
CA VAL A 30 -5.88 -7.08 -13.09
C VAL A 30 -5.56 -7.78 -11.77
N THR A 31 -5.81 -9.08 -11.74
CA THR A 31 -5.51 -9.98 -10.60
C THR A 31 -4.52 -11.06 -11.00
N GLY A 32 -3.90 -11.73 -10.01
CA GLY A 32 -2.88 -12.76 -10.28
C GLY A 32 -3.43 -14.11 -10.71
N SER A 33 -4.77 -14.32 -10.73
CA SER A 33 -5.37 -15.61 -11.09
C SER A 33 -6.78 -15.48 -11.68
N ASP A 34 -7.18 -16.45 -12.53
CA ASP A 34 -8.51 -16.51 -13.12
C ASP A 34 -9.63 -16.56 -12.06
N ALA A 35 -9.43 -17.32 -10.99
CA ALA A 35 -10.41 -17.43 -9.92
C ALA A 35 -10.66 -16.05 -9.24
N SER A 36 -9.61 -15.23 -9.08
CA SER A 36 -9.74 -13.89 -8.54
C SER A 36 -10.36 -12.91 -9.54
N ALA A 37 -10.03 -13.04 -10.83
CA ALA A 37 -10.63 -12.24 -11.90
C ALA A 37 -12.13 -12.54 -12.02
N THR A 38 -12.53 -13.81 -12.00
CA THR A 38 -13.94 -14.21 -12.02
C THR A 38 -14.73 -13.61 -10.86
N ARG A 39 -14.20 -13.72 -9.63
CA ARG A 39 -14.87 -13.11 -8.45
C ARG A 39 -15.00 -11.60 -8.59
N LEU A 40 -13.98 -10.94 -9.10
CA LEU A 40 -14.02 -9.49 -9.25
C LEU A 40 -14.95 -9.05 -10.38
N ALA A 41 -15.01 -9.81 -11.47
CA ALA A 41 -15.94 -9.56 -12.59
C ALA A 41 -17.42 -9.63 -12.15
N MET A 42 -17.76 -10.45 -11.15
CA MET A 42 -19.11 -10.50 -10.58
C MET A 42 -19.53 -9.17 -9.92
N THR A 43 -18.61 -8.25 -9.63
CA THR A 43 -18.91 -6.90 -9.14
C THR A 43 -19.14 -5.88 -10.27
N GLY A 44 -19.12 -6.32 -11.55
CA GLY A 44 -19.33 -5.46 -12.71
C GLY A 44 -18.07 -4.80 -13.26
N LEU A 45 -16.86 -5.14 -12.74
CA LEU A 45 -15.59 -4.63 -13.24
C LEU A 45 -15.08 -5.46 -14.45
N ASP A 46 -14.41 -4.83 -15.42
CA ASP A 46 -13.59 -5.54 -16.42
C ASP A 46 -12.36 -6.12 -15.70
N ALA A 47 -12.50 -7.35 -15.22
CA ALA A 47 -11.48 -8.02 -14.45
C ALA A 47 -10.75 -9.09 -15.30
N ARG A 48 -9.42 -9.01 -15.31
CA ARG A 48 -8.57 -9.89 -16.09
C ARG A 48 -7.51 -10.53 -15.22
N ALA A 49 -7.12 -11.77 -15.54
CA ALA A 49 -6.03 -12.46 -14.86
C ALA A 49 -4.69 -12.19 -15.56
N TRP A 50 -3.65 -11.95 -14.75
CA TRP A 50 -2.27 -11.91 -15.23
C TRP A 50 -1.33 -12.42 -14.14
N ASN A 51 -0.80 -13.60 -14.34
CA ASN A 51 0.23 -14.14 -13.46
C ASN A 51 1.58 -13.49 -13.79
N LEU A 52 2.02 -12.56 -12.95
CA LEU A 52 3.29 -11.84 -13.13
C LEU A 52 4.52 -12.72 -12.86
N ASP A 53 4.35 -13.90 -12.28
CA ASP A 53 5.44 -14.89 -12.10
C ASP A 53 5.64 -15.79 -13.35
N SER A 54 4.78 -15.62 -14.36
CA SER A 54 4.85 -16.39 -15.62
C SER A 54 5.26 -15.53 -16.80
N GLU A 55 5.55 -16.17 -17.94
CA GLU A 55 5.89 -15.48 -19.19
C GLU A 55 4.67 -15.07 -20.03
N GLN A 56 3.47 -15.14 -19.47
CA GLN A 56 2.25 -14.74 -20.18
C GLN A 56 2.29 -13.28 -20.64
N PRO A 57 1.75 -12.97 -21.84
CA PRO A 57 1.62 -11.60 -22.30
C PRO A 57 0.64 -10.81 -21.41
N ALA A 58 0.73 -9.49 -21.45
CA ALA A 58 -0.23 -8.64 -20.79
C ALA A 58 -1.65 -8.89 -21.33
N PRO A 59 -2.69 -8.94 -20.46
CA PRO A 59 -4.06 -9.25 -20.86
C PRO A 59 -4.81 -8.04 -21.42
N PHE A 60 -4.10 -7.14 -22.09
CA PHE A 60 -4.68 -5.95 -22.73
C PHE A 60 -3.88 -5.55 -23.99
N ALA A 61 -4.56 -4.90 -24.91
CA ALA A 61 -3.99 -4.43 -26.16
C ALA A 61 -3.25 -3.09 -25.98
N ALA A 62 -2.38 -2.75 -26.91
CA ALA A 62 -1.65 -1.46 -26.92
C ALA A 62 -2.60 -0.24 -26.84
N ALA A 63 -3.75 -0.29 -27.52
CA ALA A 63 -4.74 0.77 -27.50
C ALA A 63 -5.45 0.96 -26.15
N GLU A 64 -5.43 -0.06 -25.29
CA GLU A 64 -6.04 0.02 -23.96
C GLU A 64 -5.10 0.65 -22.92
N ILE A 65 -3.77 0.60 -23.14
CA ILE A 65 -2.79 1.14 -22.19
C ILE A 65 -2.13 2.43 -22.68
N GLY A 66 -2.07 2.66 -23.99
CA GLY A 66 -1.45 3.86 -24.54
C GLY A 66 -2.10 5.15 -23.99
N GLY A 67 -1.32 5.97 -23.28
CA GLY A 67 -1.80 7.25 -22.76
C GLY A 67 -2.65 7.21 -21.49
N VAL A 68 -2.91 6.02 -20.87
CA VAL A 68 -3.67 5.92 -19.63
C VAL A 68 -2.76 5.92 -18.41
N THR A 69 -3.35 6.01 -17.21
CA THR A 69 -2.62 5.77 -15.96
C THR A 69 -2.66 4.29 -15.60
N LEU A 70 -1.51 3.75 -15.23
CA LEU A 70 -1.32 2.40 -14.70
C LEU A 70 -1.06 2.48 -13.20
N TRP A 71 -1.94 1.94 -12.38
CA TRP A 71 -1.72 1.77 -10.94
C TRP A 71 -1.17 0.38 -10.66
N TYR A 72 0.03 0.30 -10.13
CA TYR A 72 0.66 -0.96 -9.74
C TYR A 72 0.63 -1.12 -8.22
N LEU A 73 -0.25 -2.01 -7.73
CA LEU A 73 -0.46 -2.32 -6.32
C LEU A 73 -0.15 -3.80 -6.00
N ALA A 74 0.31 -4.57 -6.99
CA ALA A 74 0.68 -5.97 -6.74
C ALA A 74 1.87 -6.03 -5.78
N PRO A 75 1.89 -6.99 -4.82
CA PRO A 75 3.03 -7.19 -3.94
C PRO A 75 4.19 -7.82 -4.72
N PRO A 76 5.46 -7.52 -4.33
CA PRO A 76 6.60 -8.28 -4.82
C PRO A 76 6.52 -9.74 -4.34
N PRO A 77 7.38 -10.63 -4.84
CA PRO A 77 7.56 -11.98 -4.27
C PRO A 77 7.92 -11.93 -2.79
N ASP A 78 7.74 -13.07 -2.10
CA ASP A 78 7.99 -13.16 -0.66
C ASP A 78 9.49 -13.25 -0.31
N ALA A 79 10.35 -13.60 -1.27
CA ALA A 79 11.80 -13.76 -1.09
C ALA A 79 12.61 -12.95 -2.12
N GLY A 80 13.91 -12.74 -1.81
CA GLY A 80 14.83 -11.96 -2.63
C GLY A 80 14.87 -10.49 -2.25
N ASP A 81 15.67 -9.71 -2.94
CA ASP A 81 15.91 -8.28 -2.74
C ASP A 81 15.41 -7.39 -3.90
N ASP A 82 14.83 -8.00 -4.96
CA ASP A 82 14.31 -7.35 -6.18
C ASP A 82 12.82 -7.65 -6.37
N ASP A 83 12.18 -6.95 -7.31
CA ASP A 83 10.79 -7.19 -7.72
C ASP A 83 10.70 -7.66 -9.19
N PRO A 84 10.91 -8.96 -9.44
CA PRO A 84 10.77 -9.52 -10.78
C PRO A 84 9.34 -9.42 -11.33
N ARG A 85 8.30 -9.39 -10.49
CA ARG A 85 6.91 -9.19 -10.93
C ARG A 85 6.70 -7.83 -11.58
N LEU A 86 7.21 -6.77 -10.95
CA LEU A 86 7.14 -5.44 -11.52
C LEU A 86 7.96 -5.34 -12.82
N ARG A 87 9.16 -5.93 -12.83
CA ARG A 87 9.99 -6.00 -14.05
C ARG A 87 9.26 -6.70 -15.18
N ASN A 88 8.73 -7.89 -14.94
CA ASN A 88 7.95 -8.65 -15.90
C ASN A 88 6.72 -7.87 -16.39
N CYS A 89 6.06 -7.15 -15.50
CA CYS A 89 4.95 -6.28 -15.87
C CYS A 89 5.41 -5.20 -16.85
N LEU A 90 6.41 -4.42 -16.49
CA LEU A 90 6.87 -3.26 -17.27
C LEU A 90 7.44 -3.68 -18.63
N ASP A 91 8.20 -4.79 -18.69
CA ASP A 91 8.84 -5.29 -19.90
C ASP A 91 7.83 -5.86 -20.91
N ARG A 92 6.64 -6.27 -20.46
CA ARG A 92 5.59 -6.86 -21.31
C ARG A 92 4.42 -5.91 -21.57
N LEU A 93 4.50 -4.65 -21.18
CA LEU A 93 3.49 -3.67 -21.56
C LEU A 93 3.47 -3.50 -23.09
N PRO A 94 2.31 -3.66 -23.74
CA PRO A 94 2.23 -3.56 -25.20
C PRO A 94 2.35 -2.12 -25.72
N ALA A 95 2.24 -1.11 -24.85
CA ALA A 95 2.50 0.30 -25.12
C ALA A 95 2.87 1.05 -23.83
N VAL A 96 3.40 2.25 -23.97
CA VAL A 96 3.81 3.09 -22.83
C VAL A 96 2.57 3.74 -22.19
N PRO A 97 2.31 3.54 -20.87
CA PRO A 97 1.28 4.29 -20.16
C PRO A 97 1.70 5.77 -20.02
N ARG A 98 0.73 6.68 -19.91
CA ARG A 98 1.03 8.08 -19.61
C ARG A 98 1.72 8.21 -18.24
N ARG A 99 1.22 7.50 -17.23
CA ARG A 99 1.74 7.55 -15.86
C ARG A 99 1.69 6.19 -15.20
N ILE A 100 2.70 5.90 -14.39
CA ILE A 100 2.73 4.76 -13.48
C ILE A 100 2.59 5.26 -12.04
N VAL A 101 1.58 4.81 -11.31
CA VAL A 101 1.45 5.03 -9.87
C VAL A 101 1.84 3.74 -9.16
N TYR A 102 2.93 3.78 -8.41
CA TYR A 102 3.46 2.62 -7.69
C TYR A 102 3.17 2.73 -6.20
N ALA A 103 2.53 1.70 -5.63
CA ALA A 103 2.33 1.58 -4.18
C ALA A 103 3.57 0.96 -3.52
N SER A 104 4.46 1.78 -2.98
CA SER A 104 5.63 1.40 -2.20
C SER A 104 5.27 1.25 -0.70
N THR A 105 6.25 1.34 0.17
CA THR A 105 6.07 1.26 1.63
C THR A 105 6.92 2.31 2.36
N THR A 106 6.44 2.80 3.49
CA THR A 106 7.26 3.61 4.42
C THR A 106 8.42 2.81 5.05
N GLY A 107 8.41 1.47 4.92
CA GLY A 107 9.49 0.61 5.34
C GLY A 107 10.84 0.87 4.64
N VAL A 108 10.84 1.52 3.47
CA VAL A 108 12.06 1.86 2.74
C VAL A 108 12.98 2.82 3.52
N TYR A 109 12.45 3.56 4.49
CA TYR A 109 13.26 4.44 5.35
C TYR A 109 14.08 3.68 6.40
N GLY A 110 13.73 2.42 6.71
CA GLY A 110 14.33 1.70 7.83
C GLY A 110 13.96 2.30 9.19
N ASP A 111 14.74 1.97 10.21
CA ASP A 111 14.54 2.51 11.56
C ASP A 111 15.10 3.93 11.68
N ALA A 112 14.30 4.85 12.14
CA ALA A 112 14.70 6.24 12.44
C ALA A 112 14.71 6.52 13.95
N ALA A 113 14.72 5.49 14.79
CA ALA A 113 14.70 5.60 16.25
C ALA A 113 13.58 6.53 16.78
N GLY A 114 12.40 6.46 16.16
CA GLY A 114 11.25 7.32 16.49
C GLY A 114 11.31 8.72 15.90
N GLY A 115 12.36 9.08 15.15
CA GLY A 115 12.49 10.36 14.45
C GLY A 115 11.52 10.53 13.31
N THR A 116 11.37 11.75 12.82
CA THR A 116 10.52 12.09 11.67
C THR A 116 11.26 11.89 10.36
N VAL A 117 10.59 11.26 9.40
CA VAL A 117 11.08 11.07 8.02
C VAL A 117 10.16 11.77 7.03
N THR A 118 10.76 12.43 6.06
CA THR A 118 10.09 13.08 4.92
C THR A 118 10.44 12.34 3.63
N GLU A 119 9.85 12.72 2.51
CA GLU A 119 10.18 12.15 1.21
C GLU A 119 11.62 12.45 0.77
N ASP A 120 12.24 13.47 1.34
CA ASP A 120 13.64 13.87 1.09
C ASP A 120 14.64 13.14 2.01
N THR A 121 14.15 12.41 3.02
CA THR A 121 14.99 11.55 3.86
C THR A 121 15.54 10.40 3.02
N PRO A 122 16.87 10.15 3.04
CA PRO A 122 17.47 9.00 2.35
C PRO A 122 16.81 7.69 2.78
N ILE A 123 16.55 6.81 1.82
CA ILE A 123 16.05 5.47 2.12
C ILE A 123 17.19 4.59 2.65
N ALA A 124 16.89 3.75 3.66
CA ALA A 124 17.83 2.84 4.32
C ALA A 124 17.11 1.53 4.70
N PRO A 125 16.66 0.72 3.70
CA PRO A 125 15.83 -0.45 3.95
C PRO A 125 16.58 -1.49 4.81
N GLY A 126 16.05 -1.79 5.99
CA GLY A 126 16.67 -2.66 7.00
C GLY A 126 16.37 -4.16 6.84
N ASN A 127 15.53 -4.56 5.88
CA ASN A 127 15.14 -5.95 5.67
C ASN A 127 14.81 -6.21 4.19
N GLU A 128 14.81 -7.49 3.77
CA GLU A 128 14.56 -7.88 2.37
C GLU A 128 13.24 -7.35 1.82
N ARG A 129 12.16 -7.36 2.61
CA ARG A 129 10.86 -6.82 2.20
C ARG A 129 10.95 -5.34 1.81
N SER A 130 11.69 -4.55 2.57
CA SER A 130 11.89 -3.12 2.30
C SER A 130 12.87 -2.90 1.15
N GLN A 131 13.89 -3.77 1.01
CA GLN A 131 14.84 -3.75 -0.11
C GLN A 131 14.14 -3.98 -1.43
N ARG A 132 13.26 -5.01 -1.52
CA ARG A 132 12.44 -5.24 -2.71
C ARG A 132 11.62 -4.01 -3.12
N ARG A 133 11.03 -3.31 -2.13
CA ARG A 133 10.26 -2.10 -2.43
C ARG A 133 11.14 -0.93 -2.89
N ALA A 134 12.32 -0.77 -2.31
CA ALA A 134 13.29 0.24 -2.75
C ALA A 134 13.79 -0.06 -4.18
N ALA A 135 14.10 -1.32 -4.49
CA ALA A 135 14.46 -1.75 -5.84
C ALA A 135 13.33 -1.48 -6.85
N ALA A 136 12.08 -1.73 -6.45
CA ALA A 136 10.92 -1.46 -7.29
C ALA A 136 10.70 0.05 -7.53
N GLU A 137 10.92 0.93 -6.54
CA GLU A 137 10.90 2.39 -6.73
C GLU A 137 11.91 2.81 -7.82
N ALA A 138 13.15 2.29 -7.74
CA ALA A 138 14.20 2.55 -8.71
C ALA A 138 13.83 2.01 -10.11
N LEU A 139 13.23 0.82 -10.18
CA LEU A 139 12.81 0.21 -11.44
C LEU A 139 11.73 1.05 -12.16
N VAL A 140 10.73 1.55 -11.42
CA VAL A 140 9.71 2.46 -11.99
C VAL A 140 10.34 3.73 -12.55
N GLN A 141 11.27 4.35 -11.82
CA GLN A 141 11.96 5.56 -12.24
C GLN A 141 12.83 5.31 -13.48
N GLN A 142 13.55 4.19 -13.53
CA GLN A 142 14.36 3.78 -14.68
C GLN A 142 13.50 3.52 -15.93
N TYR A 143 12.37 2.82 -15.74
CA TYR A 143 11.43 2.61 -16.84
C TYR A 143 10.90 3.95 -17.40
N ALA A 144 10.48 4.83 -16.50
CA ALA A 144 9.97 6.15 -16.87
C ALA A 144 11.02 7.00 -17.62
N ALA A 145 12.27 6.99 -17.17
CA ALA A 145 13.38 7.71 -17.82
C ALA A 145 13.64 7.20 -19.25
N ARG A 146 13.45 5.90 -19.52
CA ARG A 146 13.66 5.30 -20.84
C ARG A 146 12.46 5.47 -21.77
N SER A 147 11.25 5.40 -21.24
CA SER A 147 10.01 5.37 -21.99
C SER A 147 9.35 6.73 -22.19
N GLY A 148 9.70 7.72 -21.35
CA GLY A 148 9.03 9.03 -21.29
C GLY A 148 7.72 9.00 -20.49
N ALA A 149 7.37 7.89 -19.83
CA ALA A 149 6.22 7.84 -18.94
C ALA A 149 6.44 8.74 -17.70
N GLU A 150 5.37 9.30 -17.17
CA GLU A 150 5.37 9.90 -15.84
C GLU A 150 5.33 8.80 -14.77
N TRP A 151 5.80 9.12 -13.56
CA TRP A 151 5.69 8.23 -12.42
C TRP A 151 5.27 8.96 -11.16
N VAL A 152 4.60 8.24 -10.25
CA VAL A 152 4.34 8.66 -8.87
C VAL A 152 4.54 7.46 -7.96
N VAL A 153 5.31 7.64 -6.89
CA VAL A 153 5.51 6.64 -5.85
C VAL A 153 4.74 7.06 -4.61
N LEU A 154 3.89 6.18 -4.10
CA LEU A 154 3.21 6.34 -2.83
C LEU A 154 3.88 5.43 -1.79
N ARG A 155 4.56 5.99 -0.79
CA ARG A 155 5.11 5.26 0.36
C ARG A 155 4.02 5.05 1.39
N VAL A 156 3.47 3.85 1.41
CA VAL A 156 2.27 3.46 2.15
C VAL A 156 2.65 2.83 3.48
N PRO A 157 2.09 3.28 4.61
CA PRO A 157 2.26 2.66 5.93
C PRO A 157 1.32 1.46 6.11
N GLY A 158 1.06 1.08 7.37
CA GLY A 158 0.08 0.05 7.71
C GLY A 158 -1.32 0.42 7.22
N ILE A 159 -1.90 -0.41 6.35
CA ILE A 159 -3.27 -0.20 5.84
C ILE A 159 -4.26 -0.88 6.76
N TYR A 160 -5.29 -0.14 7.20
CA TYR A 160 -6.41 -0.69 7.95
C TYR A 160 -7.75 -0.33 7.30
N GLY A 161 -8.83 -0.93 7.76
CA GLY A 161 -10.18 -0.71 7.23
C GLY A 161 -11.07 -1.95 7.38
N PRO A 162 -12.28 -1.96 6.80
CA PRO A 162 -13.22 -3.08 6.86
C PRO A 162 -12.59 -4.40 6.39
N GLY A 163 -12.76 -5.47 7.18
CA GLY A 163 -12.17 -6.79 6.91
C GLY A 163 -10.65 -6.87 7.07
N ARG A 164 -9.97 -5.82 7.59
CA ARG A 164 -8.50 -5.80 7.76
C ARG A 164 -8.03 -5.34 9.14
N LEU A 165 -8.93 -5.27 10.10
CA LEU A 165 -8.55 -5.08 11.49
C LEU A 165 -7.92 -6.37 12.06
N PRO A 166 -6.97 -6.28 13.00
CA PRO A 166 -6.25 -7.46 13.53
C PRO A 166 -7.08 -8.29 14.52
N LEU A 167 -8.40 -8.42 14.30
CA LEU A 167 -9.33 -9.06 15.24
C LEU A 167 -8.96 -10.50 15.57
N GLU A 168 -8.60 -11.30 14.55
CA GLU A 168 -8.25 -12.70 14.75
C GLU A 168 -6.99 -12.86 15.59
N ARG A 169 -5.98 -12.00 15.38
CA ARG A 169 -4.78 -12.01 16.21
C ARG A 169 -5.08 -11.63 17.67
N ILE A 170 -5.96 -10.63 17.88
CA ILE A 170 -6.38 -10.20 19.22
C ILE A 170 -7.14 -11.33 19.91
N ARG A 171 -8.11 -11.99 19.23
CA ARG A 171 -8.86 -13.14 19.76
C ARG A 171 -7.97 -14.30 20.20
N ARG A 172 -6.87 -14.53 19.48
CA ARG A 172 -5.87 -15.56 19.84
C ARG A 172 -4.91 -15.13 20.94
N GLY A 173 -5.09 -13.97 21.55
CA GLY A 173 -4.19 -13.46 22.58
C GLY A 173 -2.79 -13.12 22.07
N GLY A 174 -2.67 -12.73 20.80
CA GLY A 174 -1.38 -12.34 20.21
C GLY A 174 -0.77 -11.13 20.94
N PRO A 175 0.46 -11.26 21.50
CA PRO A 175 1.03 -10.20 22.31
C PRO A 175 1.50 -9.01 21.48
N VAL A 176 1.64 -7.85 22.14
CA VAL A 176 2.20 -6.61 21.63
C VAL A 176 3.35 -6.15 22.54
N ILE A 177 4.17 -5.21 22.08
CA ILE A 177 5.20 -4.57 22.92
C ILE A 177 4.50 -3.68 23.94
N ALA A 178 4.99 -3.63 25.18
CA ALA A 178 4.48 -2.73 26.22
C ALA A 178 4.46 -1.28 25.70
N GLU A 179 3.38 -0.54 25.94
CA GLU A 179 3.20 0.81 25.38
C GLU A 179 4.35 1.76 25.72
N ALA A 180 4.94 1.62 26.91
CA ALA A 180 6.09 2.42 27.33
C ALA A 180 7.38 2.19 26.50
N GLU A 181 7.48 1.03 25.83
CA GLU A 181 8.62 0.63 25.00
C GLU A 181 8.28 0.58 23.50
N ALA A 182 7.01 0.82 23.15
CA ALA A 182 6.54 0.80 21.78
C ALA A 182 6.85 2.12 21.08
N GLY A 183 7.51 2.03 19.92
CA GLY A 183 7.78 3.21 19.09
C GLY A 183 6.53 3.71 18.34
N PRO A 184 6.60 4.93 17.76
CA PRO A 184 5.52 5.47 16.94
C PRO A 184 5.26 4.58 15.73
N GLY A 185 3.98 4.41 15.41
CA GLY A 185 3.48 3.71 14.24
C GLY A 185 2.90 4.69 13.20
N ASN A 186 2.64 4.19 12.02
CA ASN A 186 2.00 4.97 10.96
C ASN A 186 0.95 4.11 10.28
N ARG A 187 -0.18 4.70 9.92
CA ARG A 187 -1.30 4.00 9.30
C ARG A 187 -2.00 4.86 8.27
N ILE A 188 -2.83 4.21 7.49
CA ILE A 188 -3.78 4.86 6.60
C ILE A 188 -5.03 3.99 6.47
N HIS A 189 -6.19 4.60 6.57
CA HIS A 189 -7.44 3.91 6.24
C HIS A 189 -7.48 3.61 4.73
N VAL A 190 -8.01 2.45 4.34
CA VAL A 190 -8.04 2.02 2.93
C VAL A 190 -8.73 3.03 2.03
N ASP A 191 -9.82 3.68 2.47
CA ASP A 191 -10.52 4.68 1.67
C ASP A 191 -9.67 5.92 1.40
N ASP A 192 -8.88 6.36 2.39
CA ASP A 192 -7.94 7.47 2.20
C ASP A 192 -6.77 7.08 1.31
N LEU A 193 -6.28 5.83 1.40
CA LEU A 193 -5.29 5.32 0.45
C LEU A 193 -5.82 5.30 -0.98
N VAL A 194 -7.07 4.88 -1.18
CA VAL A 194 -7.71 4.93 -2.51
C VAL A 194 -7.80 6.36 -3.03
N ARG A 195 -8.15 7.34 -2.18
CA ARG A 195 -8.14 8.76 -2.55
C ARG A 195 -6.74 9.24 -2.93
N CYS A 196 -5.69 8.81 -2.22
CA CYS A 196 -4.30 9.09 -2.59
C CYS A 196 -3.95 8.48 -3.95
N CYS A 197 -4.33 7.23 -4.20
CA CYS A 197 -4.10 6.58 -5.50
C CYS A 197 -4.81 7.31 -6.64
N LEU A 198 -6.07 7.72 -6.45
CA LEU A 198 -6.83 8.51 -7.42
C LEU A 198 -6.11 9.83 -7.72
N ALA A 199 -5.78 10.60 -6.69
CA ALA A 199 -5.11 11.88 -6.85
C ALA A 199 -3.75 11.73 -7.54
N ALA A 200 -2.95 10.71 -7.19
CA ALA A 200 -1.67 10.40 -7.81
C ALA A 200 -1.80 10.12 -9.32
N GLY A 201 -2.89 9.47 -9.74
CA GLY A 201 -3.11 9.16 -11.15
C GLY A 201 -3.70 10.29 -11.97
N THR A 202 -4.43 11.23 -11.35
CA THR A 202 -5.24 12.24 -12.07
C THR A 202 -4.69 13.66 -11.95
N THR A 203 -4.00 14.01 -10.86
CA THR A 203 -3.45 15.36 -10.66
C THR A 203 -2.24 15.59 -11.57
N LEU A 204 -2.27 16.65 -12.39
CA LEU A 204 -1.22 16.92 -13.38
C LEU A 204 0.13 17.32 -12.76
N ARG A 205 0.11 18.06 -11.64
CA ARG A 205 1.30 18.67 -11.03
C ARG A 205 2.16 17.70 -10.20
N VAL A 206 1.75 16.43 -10.05
CA VAL A 206 2.42 15.46 -9.18
C VAL A 206 3.30 14.45 -9.92
N ALA A 207 3.54 14.65 -11.21
CA ALA A 207 4.40 13.80 -12.01
C ALA A 207 5.84 13.76 -11.46
N ASN A 208 6.45 12.57 -11.52
CA ASN A 208 7.84 12.31 -11.14
C ASN A 208 8.15 12.68 -9.67
N ARG A 209 7.23 12.29 -8.77
CA ARG A 209 7.31 12.59 -7.34
C ARG A 209 7.06 11.37 -6.46
N VAL A 210 7.63 11.45 -5.27
CA VAL A 210 7.35 10.54 -4.16
C VAL A 210 6.43 11.24 -3.17
N PHE A 211 5.48 10.51 -2.60
CA PHE A 211 4.60 10.96 -1.53
C PHE A 211 4.57 9.96 -0.38
N ASN A 212 4.83 10.42 0.82
CA ASN A 212 4.42 9.72 2.01
C ASN A 212 2.90 9.85 2.17
N VAL A 213 2.21 8.74 2.39
CA VAL A 213 0.77 8.77 2.67
C VAL A 213 0.49 8.23 4.06
N GLY A 214 -0.52 8.78 4.73
CA GLY A 214 -0.87 8.40 6.11
C GLY A 214 -1.97 9.29 6.68
N ASP A 215 -2.53 8.87 7.81
CA ASP A 215 -3.53 9.64 8.55
C ASP A 215 -2.93 10.86 9.29
N GLY A 216 -1.63 10.82 9.55
CA GLY A 216 -0.92 11.84 10.33
C GLY A 216 -0.88 11.52 11.82
N GLU A 217 -1.51 10.44 12.25
CA GLU A 217 -1.42 9.90 13.60
C GLU A 217 -0.21 8.97 13.72
N HIS A 218 0.41 8.98 14.90
CA HIS A 218 1.59 8.17 15.17
C HIS A 218 1.38 7.20 16.34
N ALA A 219 0.12 6.81 16.59
CA ALA A 219 -0.22 5.80 17.58
C ALA A 219 0.62 4.53 17.37
N SER A 220 1.22 4.02 18.44
CA SER A 220 2.03 2.80 18.36
C SER A 220 1.20 1.62 17.87
N THR A 221 1.86 0.55 17.44
CA THR A 221 1.15 -0.69 17.10
C THR A 221 0.43 -1.28 18.31
N SER A 222 0.98 -1.15 19.49
CA SER A 222 0.38 -1.61 20.73
C SER A 222 -0.88 -0.84 21.09
N GLU A 223 -0.82 0.49 20.98
CA GLU A 223 -1.99 1.35 21.16
C GLU A 223 -3.09 1.05 20.13
N TYR A 224 -2.73 0.88 18.86
CA TYR A 224 -3.69 0.49 17.82
C TYR A 224 -4.40 -0.82 18.13
N PHE A 225 -3.67 -1.85 18.56
CA PHE A 225 -4.27 -3.14 18.91
C PHE A 225 -5.18 -3.03 20.13
N ARG A 226 -4.79 -2.23 21.14
CA ARG A 226 -5.63 -1.95 22.31
C ARG A 226 -6.93 -1.24 21.92
N LYS A 227 -6.84 -0.20 21.07
CA LYS A 227 -8.01 0.53 20.56
C LYS A 227 -8.95 -0.38 19.75
N VAL A 228 -8.41 -1.25 18.90
CA VAL A 228 -9.21 -2.24 18.16
C VAL A 228 -9.87 -3.24 19.11
N ALA A 229 -9.14 -3.77 20.11
CA ALA A 229 -9.71 -4.66 21.10
C ALA A 229 -10.87 -4.00 21.86
N GLN A 230 -10.67 -2.78 22.33
CA GLN A 230 -11.70 -2.01 23.05
C GLN A 230 -12.93 -1.78 22.19
N ALA A 231 -12.77 -1.33 20.93
CA ALA A 231 -13.87 -1.05 20.02
C ALA A 231 -14.65 -2.33 19.64
N ALA A 232 -13.96 -3.48 19.57
CA ALA A 232 -14.57 -4.78 19.27
C ALA A 232 -15.09 -5.55 20.49
N GLY A 233 -15.02 -4.98 21.71
CA GLY A 233 -15.42 -5.67 22.95
C GLY A 233 -14.56 -6.88 23.28
N LEU A 234 -13.29 -6.90 22.84
CA LEU A 234 -12.34 -7.98 23.08
C LEU A 234 -11.41 -7.66 24.26
N PRO A 235 -10.85 -8.67 24.95
CA PRO A 235 -9.81 -8.46 25.95
C PRO A 235 -8.61 -7.71 25.34
N PRO A 236 -7.92 -6.85 26.12
CA PRO A 236 -6.72 -6.19 25.64
C PRO A 236 -5.62 -7.22 25.34
N PRO A 237 -4.77 -6.98 24.33
CA PRO A 237 -3.69 -7.90 24.00
C PRO A 237 -2.66 -7.95 25.15
N PRO A 238 -2.08 -9.14 25.43
CA PRO A 238 -0.98 -9.26 26.36
C PRO A 238 0.21 -8.39 25.95
N GLN A 239 0.88 -7.79 26.93
CA GLN A 239 2.05 -6.96 26.69
C GLN A 239 3.35 -7.70 27.02
N LEU A 240 4.37 -7.52 26.20
CA LEU A 240 5.73 -8.02 26.40
C LEU A 240 6.68 -6.83 26.45
N THR A 241 7.75 -6.92 27.22
CA THR A 241 8.88 -6.02 27.04
C THR A 241 9.47 -6.14 25.63
N ARG A 242 10.17 -5.14 25.16
CA ARG A 242 10.82 -5.18 23.85
C ARG A 242 11.80 -6.37 23.73
N ALA A 243 12.52 -6.70 24.82
CA ALA A 243 13.44 -7.83 24.88
C ALA A 243 12.71 -9.18 24.76
N GLU A 244 11.60 -9.37 25.48
CA GLU A 244 10.77 -10.58 25.37
C GLU A 244 10.13 -10.70 23.99
N ALA A 245 9.66 -9.59 23.41
CA ALA A 245 9.06 -9.56 22.08
C ALA A 245 10.06 -10.00 21.01
N GLN A 246 11.31 -9.57 21.09
CA GLN A 246 12.38 -9.98 20.18
C GLN A 246 12.65 -11.49 20.21
N GLN A 247 12.53 -12.12 21.38
CA GLN A 247 12.76 -13.56 21.56
C GLN A 247 11.54 -14.42 21.17
N ARG A 248 10.32 -13.90 21.33
CA ARG A 248 9.09 -14.69 21.27
C ARG A 248 8.27 -14.49 20.00
N LEU A 249 8.45 -13.37 19.31
CA LEU A 249 7.73 -13.09 18.08
C LEU A 249 8.44 -13.71 16.87
N SER A 250 7.68 -14.05 15.83
CA SER A 250 8.28 -14.45 14.55
C SER A 250 9.11 -13.33 13.99
N GLU A 251 10.13 -13.64 13.20
CA GLU A 251 11.02 -12.68 12.53
C GLU A 251 10.23 -11.62 11.74
N GLY A 252 9.20 -12.06 10.98
CA GLY A 252 8.34 -11.15 10.23
C GLY A 252 7.54 -10.19 11.12
N MET A 253 7.08 -10.64 12.30
CA MET A 253 6.38 -9.78 13.25
C MET A 253 7.36 -8.84 13.96
N TRP A 254 8.52 -9.34 14.35
CA TRP A 254 9.56 -8.52 14.96
C TRP A 254 10.02 -7.41 14.01
N SER A 255 10.33 -7.73 12.75
CA SER A 255 10.74 -6.73 11.76
C SER A 255 9.67 -5.65 11.53
N PHE A 256 8.38 -5.98 11.70
CA PHE A 256 7.29 -5.02 11.61
C PHE A 256 7.19 -4.09 12.84
N LEU A 257 7.58 -4.58 14.03
CA LEU A 257 7.49 -3.86 15.31
C LEU A 257 8.80 -3.16 15.71
N ALA A 258 9.94 -3.62 15.17
CA ALA A 258 11.27 -3.15 15.56
C ALA A 258 11.56 -1.73 15.06
N ASP A 259 11.23 -1.47 13.80
CA ASP A 259 11.45 -0.17 13.16
C ASP A 259 10.48 0.88 13.71
N SER A 260 11.04 2.03 14.05
CA SER A 260 10.28 3.14 14.65
C SER A 260 10.57 4.45 13.91
N ARG A 261 9.52 5.09 13.41
CA ARG A 261 9.60 6.38 12.70
C ARG A 261 8.27 7.12 12.73
N ARG A 262 8.31 8.43 12.59
CA ARG A 262 7.14 9.27 12.30
C ARG A 262 7.20 9.69 10.84
N VAL A 263 6.19 9.34 10.07
CA VAL A 263 6.14 9.67 8.65
C VAL A 263 5.42 11.00 8.46
N ASP A 264 6.16 12.01 7.99
CA ASP A 264 5.58 13.29 7.63
C ASP A 264 4.71 13.15 6.38
N THR A 265 3.48 13.65 6.42
CA THR A 265 2.50 13.60 5.32
C THR A 265 2.15 14.97 4.78
N THR A 266 2.98 15.98 5.05
CA THR A 266 2.74 17.36 4.62
C THR A 266 2.65 17.48 3.11
N ARG A 267 3.53 16.80 2.38
CA ARG A 267 3.54 16.80 0.91
C ARG A 267 2.26 16.17 0.32
N MET A 268 1.73 15.11 0.92
CA MET A 268 0.44 14.53 0.55
C MET A 268 -0.69 15.57 0.65
N ARG A 269 -0.71 16.35 1.71
CA ARG A 269 -1.74 17.37 1.95
C ARG A 269 -1.59 18.57 1.02
N SER A 270 -0.38 19.11 0.88
CA SER A 270 -0.12 20.35 0.15
C SER A 270 -0.02 20.20 -1.35
N GLU A 271 0.59 19.11 -1.86
CA GLU A 271 0.84 18.92 -3.28
C GLU A 271 -0.10 17.88 -3.91
N LEU A 272 -0.33 16.74 -3.25
CA LEU A 272 -1.28 15.74 -3.73
C LEU A 272 -2.75 16.16 -3.48
N GLY A 273 -2.97 17.10 -2.54
CA GLY A 273 -4.28 17.67 -2.24
C GLY A 273 -5.21 16.71 -1.49
N VAL A 274 -4.68 15.72 -0.80
CA VAL A 274 -5.46 14.74 -0.05
C VAL A 274 -5.37 15.01 1.44
N LEU A 275 -6.50 15.36 2.04
CA LEU A 275 -6.67 15.39 3.50
C LEU A 275 -7.30 14.06 3.92
N PRO A 276 -6.69 13.30 4.85
CA PRO A 276 -7.29 12.07 5.35
C PRO A 276 -8.68 12.35 5.95
N ARG A 277 -9.62 11.50 5.62
CA ARG A 277 -10.96 11.52 6.21
C ARG A 277 -10.93 10.96 7.63
N TRP A 278 -10.11 9.93 7.81
CA TRP A 278 -9.96 9.21 9.07
C TRP A 278 -8.64 9.63 9.75
N GLN A 279 -8.61 10.90 10.26
CA GLN A 279 -7.48 11.39 11.05
C GLN A 279 -7.52 10.85 12.48
N ASP A 280 -8.73 10.74 13.07
CA ASP A 280 -8.94 10.09 14.36
C ASP A 280 -8.97 8.56 14.16
N LEU A 281 -8.02 7.89 14.79
CA LEU A 281 -7.88 6.43 14.70
C LEU A 281 -9.08 5.70 15.29
N ASP A 282 -9.70 6.20 16.36
CA ASP A 282 -10.86 5.57 16.99
C ASP A 282 -12.09 5.65 16.09
N GLU A 283 -12.28 6.76 15.37
CA GLU A 283 -13.35 6.91 14.37
C GLU A 283 -13.13 5.95 13.19
N GLY A 284 -11.90 5.87 12.66
CA GLY A 284 -11.55 4.97 11.58
C GLY A 284 -11.73 3.49 11.94
N ILE A 285 -11.39 3.10 13.17
CA ILE A 285 -11.61 1.73 13.69
C ILE A 285 -13.10 1.44 13.79
N ARG A 286 -13.91 2.34 14.40
CA ARG A 286 -15.37 2.16 14.51
C ARG A 286 -16.04 2.02 13.15
N ALA A 287 -15.69 2.87 12.19
CA ALA A 287 -16.19 2.79 10.82
C ALA A 287 -15.83 1.45 10.15
N SER A 288 -14.63 0.94 10.43
CA SER A 288 -14.17 -0.35 9.89
C SER A 288 -14.92 -1.55 10.47
N LEU A 289 -15.35 -1.49 11.73
CA LEU A 289 -16.16 -2.54 12.38
C LEU A 289 -17.62 -2.52 11.95
N GLY A 290 -18.18 -1.36 11.64
CA GLY A 290 -19.59 -1.21 11.25
C GLY A 290 -19.88 -1.53 9.77
N ALA A 291 -18.87 -1.85 8.99
CA ALA A 291 -18.98 -2.14 7.56
C ALA A 291 -18.86 -3.64 7.21
N ASP A 292 -18.69 -4.50 8.23
CA ASP A 292 -18.59 -5.97 8.11
C ASP A 292 -19.97 -6.64 8.23
#